data_4e0b38d0856c255b9f18f643417587d7
#
_entry.id   4e0b38d0856c255b9f18f643417587d7
#
_cell.length_a   1.000
_cell.length_b   1.000
_cell.length_c   1.000
_cell.angle_alpha   90.00
_cell.angle_beta   90.00
_cell.angle_gamma   90.00
#
_symmetry.space_group_name_H-M   'P 1'
#
loop_
_entity.id
_entity.type
_entity.pdbx_description
1 polymer ?
#
loop_
_entity_poly.entity_id
_entity_poly.type
_entity_poly.pdbx_seq_one_letter_code
_entity_poly.pdbx_strand_id
1 'polypeptide(L)'
;MSSTVVRLLTCFLFVTATATIAPTNANGAPLHILIDPGHGGSDSGAVRGPLKESVIALKVAKNLASLLKKDGRFEVTLSRETDRRLSLDQRTQIAKDVKADVFLSIHLNTNNDARVHGQEFYFQNQLPADEDMLFLASRENDDQENEHATTEKLSSDNDVRVILEDLGRNHRIKSSGDLSKVLFENWAVANGKKIAGRSIRQAPFKVVSQVNIPSVLCELGFLSNPVEGPKLNEAAYQASLAKSLYDGLIKFKETSDKDPERALHSAP
;
A
#
# COMPACT_ATOMS: atom_id res chain seq x y z
N MET A 1 -73.69 33.77 -51.17
CA MET A 1 -73.39 32.60 -50.31
C MET A 1 -71.89 32.43 -50.28
N SER A 2 -71.23 32.94 -49.22
CA SER A 2 -69.76 32.96 -49.07
C SER A 2 -69.38 31.93 -47.99
N SER A 3 -68.59 30.93 -48.36
CA SER A 3 -68.16 29.83 -47.51
C SER A 3 -66.72 30.21 -46.96
N THR A 4 -66.70 30.47 -45.68
CA THR A 4 -65.41 30.79 -44.97
C THR A 4 -64.75 29.47 -44.48
N VAL A 5 -63.63 29.12 -45.07
CA VAL A 5 -62.78 27.99 -44.64
C VAL A 5 -61.84 28.43 -43.54
N VAL A 6 -62.06 27.91 -42.30
CA VAL A 6 -61.17 28.10 -41.16
C VAL A 6 -60.07 27.05 -41.27
N ARG A 7 -58.80 27.51 -41.45
CA ARG A 7 -57.62 26.64 -41.36
C ARG A 7 -57.12 26.61 -39.91
N LEU A 8 -57.28 25.43 -39.27
CA LEU A 8 -56.62 25.19 -37.98
C LEU A 8 -55.13 24.92 -38.20
N LEU A 9 -54.30 25.79 -37.63
CA LEU A 9 -52.86 25.63 -37.62
C LEU A 9 -52.46 24.88 -36.34
N THR A 10 -52.14 23.58 -36.49
CA THR A 10 -51.61 22.75 -35.35
C THR A 10 -50.11 23.01 -35.20
N CYS A 11 -49.73 23.78 -34.18
CA CYS A 11 -48.33 23.92 -33.79
C CYS A 11 -47.88 22.63 -33.04
N PHE A 12 -47.00 21.86 -33.67
CA PHE A 12 -46.25 20.81 -32.99
C PHE A 12 -45.08 21.41 -32.23
N LEU A 13 -45.17 21.44 -30.89
CA LEU A 13 -44.04 21.78 -30.02
C LEU A 13 -43.12 20.55 -29.97
N PHE A 14 -41.99 20.61 -30.65
CA PHE A 14 -40.88 19.66 -30.44
C PHE A 14 -40.17 20.01 -29.14
N VAL A 15 -40.45 19.28 -28.07
CA VAL A 15 -39.61 19.32 -26.83
C VAL A 15 -38.37 18.48 -27.08
N THR A 16 -37.28 19.11 -27.42
CA THR A 16 -35.98 18.46 -27.45
C THR A 16 -35.47 18.26 -25.99
N ALA A 17 -35.63 17.04 -25.49
CA ALA A 17 -35.00 16.63 -24.23
C ALA A 17 -33.50 16.61 -24.48
N THR A 18 -32.77 17.64 -24.06
CA THR A 18 -31.31 17.59 -23.93
C THR A 18 -31.00 16.71 -22.76
N ALA A 19 -30.63 15.44 -23.02
CA ALA A 19 -30.01 14.58 -22.01
C ALA A 19 -28.67 15.24 -21.61
N THR A 20 -28.61 15.87 -20.45
CA THR A 20 -27.37 16.26 -19.83
C THR A 20 -26.66 14.96 -19.43
N ILE A 21 -25.69 14.53 -20.26
CA ILE A 21 -24.73 13.52 -19.87
C ILE A 21 -23.94 14.15 -18.72
N ALA A 22 -24.28 13.76 -17.48
CA ALA A 22 -23.43 14.07 -16.34
C ALA A 22 -22.00 13.57 -16.67
N PRO A 23 -20.94 14.35 -16.40
CA PRO A 23 -19.59 13.85 -16.59
C PRO A 23 -19.47 12.58 -15.76
N THR A 24 -19.28 11.45 -16.42
CA THR A 24 -18.85 10.21 -15.77
C THR A 24 -17.56 10.56 -15.09
N ASN A 25 -17.53 10.47 -13.75
CA ASN A 25 -16.28 10.65 -12.99
C ASN A 25 -15.26 9.71 -13.61
N ALA A 26 -14.27 10.29 -14.30
CA ALA A 26 -13.14 9.56 -14.87
C ALA A 26 -12.20 9.00 -13.79
N ASN A 27 -12.54 9.19 -12.51
CA ASN A 27 -11.89 8.58 -11.37
C ASN A 27 -12.55 7.22 -11.11
N GLY A 28 -11.83 6.12 -11.37
CA GLY A 28 -12.23 4.78 -10.97
C GLY A 28 -12.61 4.74 -9.48
N ALA A 29 -13.11 3.61 -8.99
CA ALA A 29 -13.44 3.42 -7.57
C ALA A 29 -12.27 3.84 -6.67
N PRO A 30 -12.53 4.40 -5.47
CA PRO A 30 -11.48 4.71 -4.51
C PRO A 30 -10.62 3.48 -4.24
N LEU A 31 -9.30 3.66 -4.19
CA LEU A 31 -8.35 2.60 -3.88
C LEU A 31 -8.25 2.46 -2.35
N HIS A 32 -8.60 1.30 -1.81
CA HIS A 32 -8.56 1.05 -0.37
C HIS A 32 -7.15 0.65 0.07
N ILE A 33 -6.51 1.51 0.85
CA ILE A 33 -5.17 1.30 1.39
C ILE A 33 -5.27 0.87 2.85
N LEU A 34 -4.76 -0.32 3.18
CA LEU A 34 -4.47 -0.68 4.56
C LEU A 34 -3.04 -0.25 4.88
N ILE A 35 -2.90 0.69 5.82
CA ILE A 35 -1.62 1.10 6.36
C ILE A 35 -1.39 0.33 7.66
N ASP A 36 -0.27 -0.37 7.74
CA ASP A 36 0.11 -1.18 8.89
C ASP A 36 1.35 -0.60 9.57
N PRO A 37 1.19 0.18 10.66
CA PRO A 37 2.34 0.60 11.45
C PRO A 37 2.96 -0.61 12.14
N GLY A 38 4.23 -0.94 11.85
CA GLY A 38 4.95 -2.07 12.43
C GLY A 38 4.98 -2.03 13.95
N HIS A 39 5.17 -3.20 14.58
CA HIS A 39 5.30 -3.36 16.04
C HIS A 39 4.12 -2.77 16.84
N GLY A 40 4.36 -2.44 18.12
CA GLY A 40 3.39 -1.77 19.00
C GLY A 40 3.21 -2.44 20.35
N GLY A 41 2.79 -1.68 21.37
CA GLY A 41 2.58 -2.17 22.73
C GLY A 41 3.84 -2.73 23.36
N SER A 42 3.85 -4.02 23.69
CA SER A 42 5.01 -4.72 24.27
C SER A 42 6.18 -4.89 23.29
N ASP A 43 5.90 -4.84 21.99
CA ASP A 43 6.90 -4.90 20.94
C ASP A 43 7.27 -3.47 20.49
N SER A 44 8.43 -3.00 20.87
CA SER A 44 8.92 -1.67 20.50
C SER A 44 9.56 -1.61 19.12
N GLY A 45 9.83 -2.74 18.48
CA GLY A 45 10.70 -2.83 17.31
C GLY A 45 12.11 -2.36 17.65
N ALA A 46 12.80 -1.79 16.70
CA ALA A 46 14.13 -1.23 16.90
C ALA A 46 14.10 -0.07 17.92
N VAL A 47 15.09 -0.06 18.83
CA VAL A 47 15.22 0.96 19.86
C VAL A 47 16.62 1.58 19.81
N ARG A 48 16.68 2.92 19.80
CA ARG A 48 17.94 3.68 19.89
C ARG A 48 17.78 4.87 20.83
N GLY A 49 18.31 4.73 22.05
CA GLY A 49 18.07 5.73 23.12
C GLY A 49 16.56 5.91 23.37
N PRO A 50 16.03 7.13 23.27
CA PRO A 50 14.61 7.39 23.45
C PRO A 50 13.74 7.03 22.21
N LEU A 51 14.36 6.69 21.09
CA LEU A 51 13.67 6.41 19.83
C LEU A 51 13.17 4.97 19.82
N LYS A 52 11.87 4.79 19.56
CA LYS A 52 11.22 3.49 19.38
C LYS A 52 10.59 3.46 18.01
N GLU A 53 10.87 2.42 17.24
CA GLU A 53 10.30 2.19 15.92
C GLU A 53 8.78 2.23 15.93
N SER A 54 8.14 1.47 16.83
CA SER A 54 6.67 1.38 16.92
C SER A 54 5.97 2.72 17.06
N VAL A 55 6.60 3.66 17.79
CA VAL A 55 6.05 5.01 18.01
C VAL A 55 6.18 5.87 16.77
N ILE A 56 7.36 5.82 16.10
CA ILE A 56 7.63 6.64 14.92
C ILE A 56 6.83 6.11 13.72
N ALA A 57 6.79 4.80 13.52
CA ALA A 57 5.99 4.16 12.48
C ALA A 57 4.50 4.55 12.59
N LEU A 58 3.94 4.54 13.81
CA LEU A 58 2.55 4.97 14.04
C LEU A 58 2.33 6.45 13.70
N LYS A 59 3.27 7.33 14.02
CA LYS A 59 3.17 8.76 13.70
C LYS A 59 3.18 9.01 12.19
N VAL A 60 4.11 8.37 11.46
CA VAL A 60 4.17 8.47 9.99
C VAL A 60 2.91 7.89 9.35
N ALA A 61 2.45 6.73 9.81
CA ALA A 61 1.22 6.10 9.34
C ALA A 61 -0.01 7.00 9.52
N LYS A 62 -0.15 7.67 10.67
CA LYS A 62 -1.25 8.63 10.92
C LYS A 62 -1.16 9.86 10.02
N ASN A 63 0.04 10.38 9.78
CA ASN A 63 0.25 11.49 8.85
C ASN A 63 -0.16 11.09 7.43
N LEU A 64 0.25 9.91 6.96
CA LEU A 64 -0.11 9.37 5.65
C LEU A 64 -1.63 9.16 5.55
N ALA A 65 -2.24 8.52 6.55
CA ALA A 65 -3.68 8.32 6.59
C ALA A 65 -4.46 9.65 6.54
N SER A 66 -3.96 10.68 7.21
CA SER A 66 -4.57 12.03 7.16
C SER A 66 -4.50 12.67 5.77
N LEU A 67 -3.43 12.44 5.01
CA LEU A 67 -3.31 12.94 3.64
C LEU A 67 -4.27 12.19 2.71
N LEU A 68 -4.27 10.87 2.77
CA LEU A 68 -5.10 10.01 1.92
C LEU A 68 -6.60 10.20 2.18
N LYS A 69 -7.03 10.33 3.45
CA LYS A 69 -8.44 10.58 3.82
C LYS A 69 -9.00 11.90 3.28
N LYS A 70 -8.15 12.87 2.96
CA LYS A 70 -8.54 14.14 2.34
C LYS A 70 -8.68 14.05 0.82
N ASP A 71 -8.20 12.98 0.24
CA ASP A 71 -8.19 12.73 -1.19
C ASP A 71 -9.25 11.68 -1.51
N GLY A 72 -10.32 12.09 -2.16
CA GLY A 72 -11.45 11.21 -2.51
C GLY A 72 -11.10 10.03 -3.44
N ARG A 73 -9.85 9.94 -3.92
CA ARG A 73 -9.35 8.81 -4.69
C ARG A 73 -9.00 7.59 -3.83
N PHE A 74 -8.97 7.75 -2.50
CA PHE A 74 -8.53 6.72 -1.56
C PHE A 74 -9.53 6.47 -0.45
N GLU A 75 -9.65 5.21 -0.07
CA GLU A 75 -10.18 4.77 1.21
C GLU A 75 -9.02 4.28 2.07
N VAL A 76 -9.07 4.48 3.40
CA VAL A 76 -7.92 4.22 4.27
C VAL A 76 -8.32 3.58 5.57
N THR A 77 -7.68 2.48 5.88
CA THR A 77 -7.71 1.81 7.18
C THR A 77 -6.31 1.75 7.78
N LEU A 78 -6.19 1.91 9.10
CA LEU A 78 -4.99 1.64 9.87
C LEU A 78 -5.16 0.30 10.61
N SER A 79 -4.16 -0.60 10.57
CA SER A 79 -4.22 -1.85 11.34
C SER A 79 -4.26 -1.59 12.84
N ARG A 80 -3.60 -0.52 13.31
CA ARG A 80 -3.67 0.01 14.67
C ARG A 80 -3.65 1.54 14.68
N GLU A 81 -4.46 2.13 15.53
CA GLU A 81 -4.51 3.59 15.74
C GLU A 81 -3.83 4.04 17.05
N THR A 82 -3.49 3.08 17.89
CA THR A 82 -2.83 3.30 19.19
C THR A 82 -1.56 2.45 19.29
N ASP A 83 -0.77 2.69 20.33
CA ASP A 83 0.40 1.87 20.64
C ASP A 83 -0.07 0.54 21.29
N ARG A 84 -0.52 -0.39 20.46
CA ARG A 84 -0.92 -1.75 20.83
C ARG A 84 -0.22 -2.77 19.95
N ARG A 85 0.08 -3.94 20.51
CA ARG A 85 0.63 -5.06 19.76
C ARG A 85 -0.45 -5.70 18.89
N LEU A 86 -0.05 -6.06 17.68
CA LEU A 86 -0.80 -6.95 16.79
C LEU A 86 0.16 -8.04 16.30
N SER A 87 -0.32 -9.28 16.28
CA SER A 87 0.42 -10.38 15.65
C SER A 87 0.42 -10.22 14.12
N LEU A 88 1.35 -10.90 13.43
CA LEU A 88 1.41 -10.88 11.96
C LEU A 88 0.11 -11.42 11.36
N ASP A 89 -0.47 -12.47 11.94
CA ASP A 89 -1.74 -13.03 11.51
C ASP A 89 -2.90 -12.05 11.68
N GLN A 90 -2.94 -11.29 12.79
CA GLN A 90 -3.95 -10.25 12.97
C GLN A 90 -3.83 -9.14 11.92
N ARG A 91 -2.61 -8.72 11.56
CA ARG A 91 -2.38 -7.71 10.52
C ARG A 91 -2.88 -8.18 9.15
N THR A 92 -2.55 -9.41 8.78
CA THR A 92 -2.99 -10.01 7.50
C THR A 92 -4.49 -10.30 7.48
N GLN A 93 -5.07 -10.66 8.63
CA GLN A 93 -6.52 -10.88 8.75
C GLN A 93 -7.29 -9.56 8.60
N ILE A 94 -6.81 -8.45 9.19
CA ILE A 94 -7.41 -7.13 9.00
C ILE A 94 -7.45 -6.77 7.50
N ALA A 95 -6.37 -7.04 6.73
CA ALA A 95 -6.34 -6.78 5.30
C ALA A 95 -7.48 -7.48 4.54
N LYS A 96 -7.77 -8.72 4.91
CA LYS A 96 -8.87 -9.53 4.34
C LYS A 96 -10.24 -8.98 4.76
N ASP A 97 -10.42 -8.68 6.05
CA ASP A 97 -11.70 -8.26 6.62
C ASP A 97 -12.17 -6.92 6.03
N VAL A 98 -11.23 -5.98 5.83
CA VAL A 98 -11.53 -4.67 5.26
C VAL A 98 -11.52 -4.67 3.72
N LYS A 99 -11.18 -5.79 3.10
CA LYS A 99 -11.07 -5.93 1.64
C LYS A 99 -10.16 -4.85 1.04
N ALA A 100 -8.98 -4.67 1.63
CA ALA A 100 -8.02 -3.70 1.14
C ALA A 100 -7.53 -4.07 -0.28
N ASP A 101 -7.26 -3.05 -1.09
CA ASP A 101 -6.65 -3.23 -2.43
C ASP A 101 -5.12 -3.20 -2.38
N VAL A 102 -4.56 -2.53 -1.36
CA VAL A 102 -3.12 -2.37 -1.16
C VAL A 102 -2.81 -2.49 0.33
N PHE A 103 -1.74 -3.22 0.65
CA PHE A 103 -1.19 -3.33 1.99
C PHE A 103 0.17 -2.62 2.07
N LEU A 104 0.31 -1.66 2.98
CA LEU A 104 1.52 -0.88 3.18
C LEU A 104 1.99 -0.97 4.62
N SER A 105 3.02 -1.77 4.90
CA SER A 105 3.63 -1.88 6.23
C SER A 105 4.72 -0.82 6.40
N ILE A 106 4.74 -0.12 7.54
CA ILE A 106 5.65 1.00 7.83
C ILE A 106 6.56 0.62 8.98
N HIS A 107 7.86 0.58 8.72
CA HIS A 107 8.94 0.21 9.59
C HIS A 107 10.09 1.21 9.60
N LEU A 108 11.07 1.01 10.51
CA LEU A 108 12.31 1.75 10.60
C LEU A 108 13.45 0.78 10.88
N ASN A 109 14.44 0.79 10.03
CA ASN A 109 15.54 -0.15 10.06
C ASN A 109 16.63 0.20 11.09
N THR A 110 17.48 -0.78 11.38
CA THR A 110 18.76 -0.62 12.05
C THR A 110 19.83 -1.43 11.34
N ASN A 111 21.07 -0.94 11.36
CA ASN A 111 22.20 -1.65 10.79
C ASN A 111 23.41 -1.52 11.73
N ASN A 112 24.28 -2.55 11.77
CA ASN A 112 25.52 -2.53 12.53
C ASN A 112 26.51 -1.49 12.00
N ASP A 113 26.47 -1.22 10.68
CA ASP A 113 27.20 -0.10 10.09
C ASP A 113 26.37 1.18 10.24
N ALA A 114 26.78 2.05 11.14
CA ALA A 114 26.12 3.32 11.42
C ALA A 114 26.12 4.32 10.23
N ARG A 115 26.84 4.02 9.15
CA ARG A 115 26.86 4.84 7.93
C ARG A 115 25.66 4.54 7.03
N VAL A 116 25.03 3.38 7.19
CA VAL A 116 23.86 3.00 6.39
C VAL A 116 22.69 3.93 6.70
N HIS A 117 22.03 4.45 5.67
CA HIS A 117 20.94 5.40 5.77
C HIS A 117 20.05 5.37 4.50
N GLY A 118 18.85 5.92 4.59
CA GLY A 118 17.91 6.05 3.49
C GLY A 118 16.76 5.08 3.60
N GLN A 119 15.91 5.01 2.56
CA GLN A 119 14.73 4.14 2.56
C GLN A 119 14.97 2.87 1.75
N GLU A 120 14.32 1.80 2.19
CA GLU A 120 14.29 0.51 1.50
C GLU A 120 12.83 0.05 1.41
N PHE A 121 12.45 -0.54 0.26
CA PHE A 121 11.10 -1.03 0.00
C PHE A 121 11.18 -2.51 -0.33
N TYR A 122 10.46 -3.32 0.44
CA TYR A 122 10.49 -4.77 0.34
C TYR A 122 9.13 -5.32 -0.07
N PHE A 123 9.14 -6.27 -0.99
CA PHE A 123 7.96 -7.02 -1.38
C PHE A 123 8.24 -8.52 -1.39
N GLN A 124 7.22 -9.34 -1.65
CA GLN A 124 7.32 -10.80 -1.58
C GLN A 124 8.50 -11.34 -2.39
N ASN A 125 9.26 -12.25 -1.78
CA ASN A 125 10.42 -12.87 -2.38
C ASN A 125 10.04 -13.96 -3.40
N GLN A 126 10.60 -13.88 -4.59
CA GLN A 126 10.65 -14.96 -5.60
C GLN A 126 12.08 -15.45 -5.86
N LEU A 127 13.08 -14.65 -5.49
CA LEU A 127 14.48 -14.93 -5.70
C LEU A 127 15.16 -15.24 -4.37
N PRO A 128 16.29 -15.96 -4.35
CA PRO A 128 17.08 -16.13 -3.13
C PRO A 128 17.44 -14.76 -2.55
N ALA A 129 17.11 -14.55 -1.27
CA ALA A 129 17.50 -13.36 -0.52
C ALA A 129 18.97 -13.45 -0.14
N ASP A 130 19.68 -12.31 -0.06
CA ASP A 130 21.01 -12.26 0.56
C ASP A 130 20.91 -12.41 2.09
N GLU A 131 22.06 -12.63 2.74
CA GLU A 131 22.12 -12.87 4.20
C GLU A 131 21.56 -11.70 5.01
N ASP A 132 21.81 -10.46 4.58
CA ASP A 132 21.31 -9.26 5.27
C ASP A 132 19.79 -9.19 5.22
N MET A 133 19.18 -9.53 4.07
CA MET A 133 17.72 -9.58 3.91
C MET A 133 17.09 -10.73 4.69
N LEU A 134 17.75 -11.90 4.77
CA LEU A 134 17.29 -13.01 5.59
C LEU A 134 17.34 -12.67 7.07
N PHE A 135 18.40 -12.01 7.51
CA PHE A 135 18.54 -11.55 8.89
C PHE A 135 17.46 -10.54 9.26
N LEU A 136 17.23 -9.52 8.42
CA LEU A 136 16.16 -8.54 8.64
C LEU A 136 14.79 -9.22 8.66
N ALA A 137 14.51 -10.09 7.68
CA ALA A 137 13.24 -10.82 7.63
C ALA A 137 13.03 -11.74 8.83
N SER A 138 14.09 -12.39 9.35
CA SER A 138 13.96 -13.23 10.55
C SER A 138 13.58 -12.40 11.77
N ARG A 139 14.15 -11.20 11.92
CA ARG A 139 13.82 -10.29 13.01
C ARG A 139 12.37 -9.78 12.95
N GLU A 140 11.91 -9.38 11.78
CA GLU A 140 10.55 -8.89 11.58
C GLU A 140 9.49 -10.00 11.59
N ASN A 141 9.89 -11.24 11.32
CA ASN A 141 9.03 -12.42 11.38
C ASN A 141 8.96 -13.04 12.78
N ASP A 142 9.76 -12.59 13.75
CA ASP A 142 9.78 -13.09 15.11
C ASP A 142 8.55 -12.60 15.89
N ASP A 143 7.46 -13.31 15.72
CA ASP A 143 6.22 -13.10 16.45
C ASP A 143 6.25 -14.04 17.67
N GLN A 144 6.68 -13.54 18.83
CA GLN A 144 6.86 -14.32 20.07
C GLN A 144 5.56 -14.97 20.61
N GLU A 145 4.44 -14.81 19.93
CA GLU A 145 3.17 -15.44 20.28
C GLU A 145 2.68 -16.36 19.15
N ASN A 146 2.94 -17.67 19.31
CA ASN A 146 2.32 -18.80 18.60
C ASN A 146 2.83 -19.14 17.18
N GLU A 147 3.78 -20.05 17.14
CA GLU A 147 3.90 -21.05 16.08
C GLU A 147 2.69 -22.01 16.11
N HIS A 148 1.59 -21.63 15.55
CA HIS A 148 0.63 -22.57 15.01
C HIS A 148 0.70 -22.49 13.49
N ALA A 149 1.70 -23.16 12.92
CA ALA A 149 1.73 -23.49 11.51
C ALA A 149 0.56 -24.45 11.22
N THR A 150 -0.56 -23.90 10.79
CA THR A 150 -1.58 -24.67 10.08
C THR A 150 -1.04 -24.98 8.70
N THR A 151 -0.39 -26.13 8.56
CA THR A 151 -0.15 -26.76 7.26
C THR A 151 -1.51 -27.19 6.72
N GLU A 152 -2.14 -26.35 5.93
CA GLU A 152 -3.23 -26.78 5.06
C GLU A 152 -2.67 -27.84 4.10
N LYS A 153 -3.09 -29.09 4.28
CA LYS A 153 -2.87 -30.16 3.31
C LYS A 153 -3.56 -29.76 2.00
N LEU A 154 -2.77 -29.52 0.98
CA LEU A 154 -3.27 -29.46 -0.39
C LEU A 154 -3.92 -30.79 -0.73
N SER A 155 -5.24 -30.80 -0.84
CA SER A 155 -5.99 -31.91 -1.44
C SER A 155 -5.83 -31.84 -2.96
N SER A 156 -5.52 -32.97 -3.56
CA SER A 156 -5.13 -33.19 -4.96
C SER A 156 -6.28 -33.12 -5.95
N ASP A 157 -7.08 -32.09 -5.96
CA ASP A 157 -8.11 -31.92 -6.99
C ASP A 157 -8.17 -30.44 -7.39
N ASN A 158 -7.37 -30.07 -8.38
CA ASN A 158 -7.64 -28.96 -9.31
C ASN A 158 -6.37 -28.35 -9.90
N ASP A 159 -5.84 -28.92 -10.97
CA ASP A 159 -4.77 -28.29 -11.77
C ASP A 159 -5.13 -26.88 -12.20
N VAL A 160 -6.41 -26.62 -12.51
CA VAL A 160 -6.90 -25.27 -12.89
C VAL A 160 -6.83 -24.30 -11.72
N ARG A 161 -7.19 -24.72 -10.49
CA ARG A 161 -7.11 -23.88 -9.29
C ARG A 161 -5.68 -23.51 -8.95
N VAL A 162 -4.76 -24.46 -9.04
CA VAL A 162 -3.33 -24.22 -8.82
C VAL A 162 -2.77 -23.22 -9.85
N ILE A 163 -3.16 -23.35 -11.13
CA ILE A 163 -2.75 -22.43 -12.18
C ILE A 163 -3.29 -21.02 -11.92
N LEU A 164 -4.55 -20.89 -11.50
CA LEU A 164 -5.16 -19.59 -11.17
C LEU A 164 -4.51 -18.95 -9.94
N GLU A 165 -4.20 -19.74 -8.91
CA GLU A 165 -3.48 -19.27 -7.71
C GLU A 165 -2.07 -18.80 -8.06
N ASP A 166 -1.37 -19.50 -8.94
CA ASP A 166 -0.03 -19.13 -9.42
C ASP A 166 -0.06 -17.85 -10.27
N LEU A 167 -1.03 -17.72 -11.18
CA LEU A 167 -1.21 -16.50 -11.97
C LEU A 167 -1.55 -15.30 -11.08
N GLY A 168 -2.46 -15.47 -10.12
CA GLY A 168 -2.80 -14.44 -9.15
C GLY A 168 -1.59 -14.02 -8.30
N ARG A 169 -0.78 -14.97 -7.86
CA ARG A 169 0.46 -14.71 -7.12
C ARG A 169 1.47 -13.92 -7.96
N ASN A 170 1.69 -14.31 -9.20
CA ASN A 170 2.63 -13.64 -10.11
C ASN A 170 2.18 -12.20 -10.40
N HIS A 171 0.89 -11.98 -10.64
CA HIS A 171 0.32 -10.64 -10.82
C HIS A 171 0.51 -9.77 -9.57
N ARG A 172 0.22 -10.32 -8.38
CA ARG A 172 0.41 -9.61 -7.09
C ARG A 172 1.86 -9.22 -6.87
N ILE A 173 2.82 -10.12 -7.14
CA ILE A 173 4.25 -9.84 -6.96
C ILE A 173 4.70 -8.76 -7.92
N LYS A 174 4.28 -8.81 -9.19
CA LYS A 174 4.55 -7.76 -10.18
C LYS A 174 4.00 -6.42 -9.69
N SER A 175 2.73 -6.37 -9.29
CA SER A 175 2.09 -5.13 -8.79
C SER A 175 2.75 -4.59 -7.52
N SER A 176 3.22 -5.47 -6.63
CA SER A 176 4.01 -5.09 -5.44
C SER A 176 5.36 -4.49 -5.81
N GLY A 177 6.02 -5.05 -6.81
CA GLY A 177 7.27 -4.52 -7.38
C GLY A 177 7.07 -3.14 -8.00
N ASP A 178 5.99 -2.96 -8.79
CA ASP A 178 5.64 -1.68 -9.41
C ASP A 178 5.32 -0.62 -8.35
N LEU A 179 4.57 -1.00 -7.30
CA LEU A 179 4.31 -0.14 -6.14
C LEU A 179 5.61 0.26 -5.45
N SER A 180 6.48 -0.69 -5.12
CA SER A 180 7.78 -0.44 -4.49
C SER A 180 8.62 0.54 -5.31
N LYS A 181 8.65 0.37 -6.63
CA LYS A 181 9.37 1.23 -7.56
C LYS A 181 8.85 2.66 -7.51
N VAL A 182 7.55 2.85 -7.63
CA VAL A 182 6.94 4.20 -7.63
C VAL A 182 7.13 4.90 -6.28
N LEU A 183 7.00 4.19 -5.16
CA LEU A 183 7.25 4.73 -3.83
C LEU A 183 8.71 5.20 -3.69
N PHE A 184 9.66 4.37 -4.11
CA PHE A 184 11.09 4.70 -4.06
C PHE A 184 11.46 5.88 -4.97
N GLU A 185 10.98 5.89 -6.22
CA GLU A 185 11.26 6.97 -7.18
C GLU A 185 10.79 8.32 -6.65
N ASN A 186 9.61 8.38 -6.03
CA ASN A 186 9.11 9.63 -5.43
C ASN A 186 9.95 10.09 -4.26
N TRP A 187 10.38 9.18 -3.39
CA TRP A 187 11.28 9.52 -2.31
C TRP A 187 12.65 10.01 -2.83
N ALA A 188 13.24 9.33 -3.82
CA ALA A 188 14.53 9.69 -4.39
C ALA A 188 14.51 11.09 -5.01
N VAL A 189 13.46 11.41 -5.79
CA VAL A 189 13.27 12.75 -6.38
C VAL A 189 13.12 13.81 -5.31
N ALA A 190 12.29 13.59 -4.29
CA ALA A 190 12.07 14.53 -3.20
C ALA A 190 13.33 14.85 -2.40
N ASN A 191 14.29 13.91 -2.37
CA ASN A 191 15.56 14.05 -1.62
C ASN A 191 16.77 14.32 -2.52
N GLY A 192 16.58 14.58 -3.82
CA GLY A 192 17.67 14.86 -4.77
C GLY A 192 18.68 13.71 -4.93
N LYS A 193 18.26 12.46 -4.63
CA LYS A 193 19.09 11.28 -4.72
C LYS A 193 18.99 10.63 -6.09
N LYS A 194 20.13 10.15 -6.60
CA LYS A 194 20.11 9.28 -7.79
C LYS A 194 19.49 7.93 -7.40
N ILE A 195 18.62 7.42 -8.28
CA ILE A 195 18.02 6.10 -8.14
C ILE A 195 19.14 5.06 -8.15
N ALA A 196 19.48 4.52 -6.99
CA ALA A 196 20.44 3.43 -6.86
C ALA A 196 19.66 2.12 -6.64
N GLY A 197 19.94 1.10 -7.42
CA GLY A 197 19.18 -0.15 -7.51
C GLY A 197 19.14 -1.03 -6.25
N ARG A 198 19.62 -0.55 -5.10
CA ARG A 198 19.63 -1.31 -3.83
C ARG A 198 18.45 -1.03 -2.91
N SER A 199 17.60 -0.07 -3.23
CA SER A 199 16.51 0.36 -2.33
C SER A 199 15.17 -0.37 -2.58
N ILE A 200 15.08 -1.16 -3.66
CA ILE A 200 13.93 -2.02 -3.92
C ILE A 200 14.43 -3.45 -3.86
N ARG A 201 13.88 -4.23 -2.95
CA ARG A 201 14.37 -5.56 -2.61
C ARG A 201 13.24 -6.56 -2.47
N GLN A 202 13.59 -7.82 -2.54
CA GLN A 202 12.67 -8.94 -2.27
C GLN A 202 13.15 -9.67 -1.01
N ALA A 203 12.25 -9.90 -0.07
CA ALA A 203 12.56 -10.62 1.14
C ALA A 203 11.35 -11.41 1.67
N PRO A 204 11.56 -12.51 2.42
CA PRO A 204 10.51 -13.39 2.89
C PRO A 204 9.82 -12.85 4.16
N PHE A 205 9.35 -11.60 4.11
CA PHE A 205 8.56 -11.05 5.20
C PHE A 205 7.17 -11.67 5.22
N LYS A 206 6.79 -12.30 6.33
CA LYS A 206 5.48 -12.96 6.49
C LYS A 206 4.33 -11.97 6.26
N VAL A 207 4.42 -10.76 6.80
CA VAL A 207 3.36 -9.75 6.74
C VAL A 207 2.99 -9.33 5.31
N VAL A 208 3.94 -9.31 4.37
CA VAL A 208 3.67 -8.96 2.96
C VAL A 208 3.48 -10.19 2.07
N SER A 209 3.89 -11.40 2.51
CA SER A 209 3.73 -12.62 1.74
C SER A 209 2.40 -13.33 1.99
N GLN A 210 1.78 -13.12 3.15
CA GLN A 210 0.53 -13.77 3.57
C GLN A 210 -0.75 -13.02 3.17
N VAL A 211 -0.62 -11.87 2.50
CA VAL A 211 -1.76 -11.13 1.94
C VAL A 211 -1.88 -11.37 0.43
N ASN A 212 -3.12 -11.46 -0.08
CA ASN A 212 -3.39 -11.74 -1.49
C ASN A 212 -3.60 -10.46 -2.34
N ILE A 213 -2.98 -9.36 -1.94
CA ILE A 213 -3.05 -8.04 -2.58
C ILE A 213 -1.65 -7.47 -2.77
N PRO A 214 -1.43 -6.48 -3.65
CA PRO A 214 -0.18 -5.75 -3.75
C PRO A 214 0.26 -5.26 -2.37
N SER A 215 1.50 -5.60 -1.98
CA SER A 215 1.97 -5.39 -0.60
C SER A 215 3.43 -5.00 -0.56
N VAL A 216 3.76 -4.00 0.26
CA VAL A 216 5.11 -3.48 0.44
C VAL A 216 5.38 -3.21 1.91
N LEU A 217 6.55 -3.62 2.39
CA LEU A 217 7.11 -3.19 3.66
C LEU A 217 8.11 -2.06 3.39
N CYS A 218 7.88 -0.92 4.02
CA CYS A 218 8.66 0.30 3.85
C CYS A 218 9.53 0.53 5.07
N GLU A 219 10.84 0.37 4.93
CA GLU A 219 11.84 0.83 5.88
C GLU A 219 12.15 2.30 5.59
N LEU A 220 11.63 3.20 6.40
CA LEU A 220 11.63 4.65 6.11
C LEU A 220 12.91 5.37 6.55
N GLY A 221 13.90 4.64 7.05
CA GLY A 221 15.21 5.15 7.47
C GLY A 221 15.82 4.31 8.56
N PHE A 222 17.05 4.62 8.92
CA PHE A 222 17.83 3.85 9.88
C PHE A 222 17.97 4.56 11.23
N LEU A 223 17.38 4.01 12.28
CA LEU A 223 17.50 4.51 13.65
C LEU A 223 18.96 4.47 14.15
N SER A 224 19.76 3.54 13.63
CA SER A 224 21.18 3.39 13.97
C SER A 224 22.08 4.49 13.39
N ASN A 225 21.63 5.18 12.33
CA ASN A 225 22.40 6.24 11.71
C ASN A 225 22.41 7.51 12.59
N PRO A 226 23.59 8.08 12.91
CA PRO A 226 23.70 9.21 13.85
C PRO A 226 23.12 10.54 13.31
N VAL A 227 22.92 10.64 11.99
CA VAL A 227 22.35 11.84 11.34
C VAL A 227 20.86 11.65 11.01
N GLU A 228 20.49 10.48 10.51
CA GLU A 228 19.10 10.18 10.10
C GLU A 228 18.23 9.82 11.32
N GLY A 229 18.75 9.01 12.25
CA GLY A 229 17.99 8.56 13.41
C GLY A 229 17.32 9.69 14.20
N PRO A 230 18.03 10.76 14.59
CA PRO A 230 17.39 11.91 15.26
C PRO A 230 16.29 12.56 14.41
N LYS A 231 16.48 12.70 13.08
CA LYS A 231 15.48 13.30 12.17
C LYS A 231 14.19 12.50 12.11
N LEU A 232 14.25 11.16 12.21
CA LEU A 232 13.08 10.31 12.23
C LEU A 232 12.12 10.64 13.38
N ASN A 233 12.59 11.27 14.46
CA ASN A 233 11.74 11.75 15.56
C ASN A 233 11.18 13.17 15.35
N GLU A 234 11.62 13.89 14.32
CA GLU A 234 11.16 15.24 14.03
C GLU A 234 9.80 15.21 13.30
N ALA A 235 8.82 15.95 13.80
CA ALA A 235 7.47 15.97 13.22
C ALA A 235 7.47 16.43 11.74
N ALA A 236 8.33 17.40 11.38
CA ALA A 236 8.45 17.87 10.01
C ALA A 236 9.01 16.79 9.08
N TYR A 237 10.00 16.00 9.55
CA TYR A 237 10.57 14.91 8.77
C TYR A 237 9.56 13.76 8.60
N GLN A 238 8.84 13.39 9.67
CA GLN A 238 7.75 12.41 9.61
C GLN A 238 6.65 12.82 8.63
N ALA A 239 6.29 14.11 8.60
CA ALA A 239 5.33 14.64 7.61
C ALA A 239 5.88 14.56 6.18
N SER A 240 7.17 14.82 5.96
CA SER A 240 7.80 14.70 4.63
C SER A 240 7.86 13.25 4.15
N LEU A 241 8.13 12.28 5.03
CA LEU A 241 8.08 10.86 4.73
C LEU A 241 6.66 10.43 4.31
N ALA A 242 5.65 10.83 5.09
CA ALA A 242 4.25 10.57 4.77
C ALA A 242 3.82 11.20 3.43
N LYS A 243 4.28 12.43 3.15
CA LYS A 243 4.00 13.10 1.87
C LYS A 243 4.62 12.36 0.69
N SER A 244 5.85 11.88 0.83
CA SER A 244 6.52 11.09 -0.21
C SER A 244 5.77 9.79 -0.52
N LEU A 245 5.32 9.06 0.51
CA LEU A 245 4.51 7.86 0.34
C LEU A 245 3.16 8.19 -0.33
N TYR A 246 2.50 9.27 0.09
CA TYR A 246 1.26 9.74 -0.52
C TYR A 246 1.42 10.04 -2.01
N ASP A 247 2.47 10.78 -2.40
CA ASP A 247 2.74 11.11 -3.81
C ASP A 247 3.02 9.86 -4.64
N GLY A 248 3.68 8.86 -4.05
CA GLY A 248 3.90 7.57 -4.67
C GLY A 248 2.59 6.80 -4.88
N LEU A 249 1.71 6.78 -3.89
CA LEU A 249 0.41 6.12 -4.00
C LEU A 249 -0.51 6.77 -5.04
N ILE A 250 -0.44 8.11 -5.20
CA ILE A 250 -1.14 8.80 -6.29
C ILE A 250 -0.69 8.26 -7.65
N LYS A 251 0.63 8.22 -7.88
CA LYS A 251 1.18 7.73 -9.16
C LYS A 251 0.86 6.25 -9.39
N PHE A 252 0.91 5.44 -8.33
CA PHE A 252 0.53 4.04 -8.41
C PHE A 252 -0.92 3.88 -8.84
N LYS A 253 -1.86 4.65 -8.24
CA LYS A 253 -3.27 4.63 -8.63
C LYS A 253 -3.45 5.07 -10.08
N GLU A 254 -2.85 6.18 -10.49
CA GLU A 254 -2.94 6.69 -11.86
C GLU A 254 -2.43 5.70 -12.92
N THR A 255 -1.41 4.90 -12.58
CA THR A 255 -0.88 3.86 -13.46
C THR A 255 -1.81 2.65 -13.47
N SER A 256 -2.34 2.28 -12.30
CA SER A 256 -3.25 1.14 -12.14
C SER A 256 -4.60 1.35 -12.81
N ASP A 257 -5.12 2.58 -12.78
CA ASP A 257 -6.39 2.92 -13.45
C ASP A 257 -6.29 2.82 -14.99
N LYS A 258 -5.07 2.82 -15.54
CA LYS A 258 -4.78 2.67 -16.97
C LYS A 258 -4.50 1.24 -17.39
N ASP A 259 -4.37 0.30 -16.43
CA ASP A 259 -4.06 -1.10 -16.71
C ASP A 259 -5.37 -1.88 -16.93
N PRO A 260 -5.64 -2.38 -18.18
CA PRO A 260 -6.89 -3.11 -18.47
C PRO A 260 -6.99 -4.46 -17.73
N GLU A 261 -5.86 -5.09 -17.38
CA GLU A 261 -5.85 -6.36 -16.64
C GLU A 261 -6.38 -6.20 -15.22
N ARG A 262 -6.18 -5.02 -14.61
CA ARG A 262 -6.67 -4.74 -13.26
C ARG A 262 -8.18 -4.53 -13.20
N ALA A 263 -8.78 -4.02 -14.26
CA ALA A 263 -10.23 -3.87 -14.38
C ALA A 263 -10.97 -5.23 -14.37
N LEU A 264 -10.29 -6.31 -14.75
CA LEU A 264 -10.85 -7.67 -14.76
C LEU A 264 -10.86 -8.33 -13.37
N HIS A 265 -10.02 -7.88 -12.43
CA HIS A 265 -9.92 -8.44 -11.08
C HIS A 265 -10.66 -7.65 -10.01
N SER A 266 -11.19 -6.46 -10.34
CA SER A 266 -12.01 -5.62 -9.47
C SER A 266 -13.52 -5.81 -9.68
N ALA A 267 -13.95 -6.72 -10.56
CA ALA A 267 -15.34 -7.10 -10.70
C ALA A 267 -15.78 -7.99 -9.52
N PRO A 268 -16.96 -7.74 -8.93
CA PRO A 268 -17.46 -8.42 -7.74
C PRO A 268 -17.71 -9.93 -7.97
#